data_12a0d39c58dfed82fcaadd3cf9b110da
#
_entry.id   12a0d39c58dfed82fcaadd3cf9b110da
#
_cell.length_a   1.000
_cell.length_b   1.000
_cell.length_c   1.000
_cell.angle_alpha   90.00
_cell.angle_beta   90.00
_cell.angle_gamma   90.00
#
_symmetry.space_group_name_H-M   'P 1'
#
loop_
_entity.id
_entity.type
_entity.pdbx_description
1 polymer ?
#
loop_
_entity_poly.entity_id
_entity_poly.type
_entity_poly.pdbx_seq_one_letter_code
_entity_poly.pdbx_strand_id
1 'polypeptide(L)'
;MELLKRIEELKREILNNPSDSFDIILNNIPKYTMYGYIRECNKNNLDRYALRFGRKRYTYGEFIDLIDRYAKGFAAMGIRKGDRVALLLPNLPESTIIIYALNKIGAISDNIDPTSKEDRMKYFLEKEKVNAIVCFDKVYETGVKPIEEYIYNELNIDKVLITKITDSLPLIESALYKMKCKDEDVVKNVSTLYGG
;
A
#
# COMPACT_ATOMS: atom_id res chain seq x y z
N MET A 1 -3.66 -3.74 27.60
CA MET A 1 -3.27 -4.52 28.79
C MET A 1 -3.49 -6.02 28.58
N GLU A 2 -4.63 -6.43 28.05
CA GLU A 2 -4.99 -7.84 27.77
C GLU A 2 -4.07 -8.50 26.73
N LEU A 3 -3.76 -7.83 25.63
CA LEU A 3 -2.85 -8.33 24.58
C LEU A 3 -1.44 -8.59 25.13
N LEU A 4 -0.90 -7.69 25.95
CA LEU A 4 0.43 -7.87 26.53
C LEU A 4 0.48 -9.07 27.50
N LYS A 5 -0.59 -9.27 28.29
CA LYS A 5 -0.70 -10.46 29.14
C LYS A 5 -0.72 -11.74 28.28
N ARG A 6 -1.49 -11.74 27.20
CA ARG A 6 -1.57 -12.89 26.29
C ARG A 6 -0.24 -13.21 25.63
N ILE A 7 0.53 -12.17 25.22
CA ILE A 7 1.88 -12.36 24.67
C ILE A 7 2.82 -12.99 25.72
N GLU A 8 2.78 -12.54 26.96
CA GLU A 8 3.62 -13.12 28.02
C GLU A 8 3.21 -14.57 28.37
N GLU A 9 1.92 -14.88 28.35
CA GLU A 9 1.43 -16.26 28.51
C GLU A 9 1.94 -17.16 27.39
N LEU A 10 1.80 -16.73 26.12
CA LEU A 10 2.28 -17.48 24.96
C LEU A 10 3.80 -17.70 24.99
N LYS A 11 4.57 -16.69 25.40
CA LYS A 11 6.02 -16.85 25.57
C LYS A 11 6.35 -17.93 26.57
N ARG A 12 5.67 -17.97 27.71
CA ARG A 12 5.85 -19.01 28.74
C ARG A 12 5.48 -20.40 28.21
N GLU A 13 4.37 -20.49 27.48
CA GLU A 13 3.89 -21.74 26.88
C GLU A 13 4.90 -22.29 25.88
N ILE A 14 5.45 -21.44 24.99
CA ILE A 14 6.49 -21.80 24.02
C ILE A 14 7.79 -22.23 24.72
N LEU A 15 8.21 -21.50 25.76
CA LEU A 15 9.43 -21.84 26.50
C LEU A 15 9.33 -23.18 27.24
N ASN A 16 8.14 -23.53 27.72
CA ASN A 16 7.87 -24.79 28.40
C ASN A 16 7.70 -25.97 27.43
N ASN A 17 7.28 -25.73 26.19
CA ASN A 17 7.02 -26.74 25.17
C ASN A 17 7.69 -26.36 23.83
N PRO A 18 9.02 -26.36 23.73
CA PRO A 18 9.72 -25.92 22.51
C PRO A 18 9.41 -26.74 21.26
N SER A 19 9.11 -28.05 21.43
CA SER A 19 8.74 -28.95 20.32
C SER A 19 7.42 -28.53 19.65
N ASP A 20 6.51 -27.99 20.41
CA ASP A 20 5.16 -27.64 19.98
C ASP A 20 5.01 -26.15 19.68
N SER A 21 6.13 -25.41 19.70
CA SER A 21 6.16 -23.95 19.55
C SER A 21 5.45 -23.45 18.30
N PHE A 22 5.60 -24.16 17.18
CA PHE A 22 4.97 -23.79 15.91
C PHE A 22 3.44 -23.91 15.97
N ASP A 23 2.94 -25.01 16.53
CA ASP A 23 1.50 -25.25 16.68
C ASP A 23 0.87 -24.30 17.70
N ILE A 24 1.59 -23.99 18.80
CA ILE A 24 1.17 -22.98 19.77
C ILE A 24 1.02 -21.61 19.10
N ILE A 25 1.99 -21.20 18.27
CA ILE A 25 1.93 -19.95 17.53
C ILE A 25 0.75 -19.97 16.56
N LEU A 26 0.61 -20.99 15.72
CA LEU A 26 -0.46 -21.08 14.71
C LEU A 26 -1.86 -21.02 15.32
N ASN A 27 -2.09 -21.75 16.43
CA ASN A 27 -3.37 -21.80 17.10
C ASN A 27 -3.75 -20.49 17.80
N ASN A 28 -2.74 -19.63 18.06
CA ASN A 28 -2.92 -18.36 18.76
C ASN A 28 -2.75 -17.13 17.84
N ILE A 29 -2.56 -17.32 16.51
CA ILE A 29 -2.57 -16.20 15.57
C ILE A 29 -3.95 -15.52 15.63
N PRO A 30 -3.99 -14.20 15.89
CA PRO A 30 -5.23 -13.46 15.89
C PRO A 30 -5.91 -13.55 14.52
N LYS A 31 -7.21 -13.87 14.51
CA LYS A 31 -8.02 -13.94 13.27
C LYS A 31 -8.40 -12.54 12.76
N TYR A 32 -7.40 -11.67 12.61
CA TYR A 32 -7.56 -10.33 12.07
C TYR A 32 -6.85 -10.21 10.74
N THR A 33 -7.33 -9.31 9.88
CA THR A 33 -6.51 -8.77 8.80
C THR A 33 -5.39 -7.91 9.41
N MET A 34 -4.33 -7.60 8.65
CA MET A 34 -3.27 -6.69 9.11
C MET A 34 -3.86 -5.34 9.57
N TYR A 35 -4.84 -4.80 8.80
CA TYR A 35 -5.58 -3.60 9.17
C TYR A 35 -6.34 -3.77 10.49
N GLY A 36 -7.09 -4.86 10.64
CA GLY A 36 -7.85 -5.15 11.85
C GLY A 36 -6.94 -5.25 13.08
N TYR A 37 -5.78 -5.90 12.92
CA TYR A 37 -4.80 -6.06 13.98
C TYR A 37 -4.19 -4.72 14.43
N ILE A 38 -3.72 -3.89 13.48
CA ILE A 38 -3.12 -2.58 13.83
C ILE A 38 -4.15 -1.66 14.50
N ARG A 39 -5.40 -1.69 14.05
CA ARG A 39 -6.49 -0.92 14.66
C ARG A 39 -6.78 -1.38 16.08
N GLU A 40 -6.90 -2.68 16.31
CA GLU A 40 -7.17 -3.24 17.63
C GLU A 40 -6.05 -2.96 18.63
N CYS A 41 -4.79 -3.15 18.22
CA CYS A 41 -3.62 -2.87 19.05
C CYS A 41 -3.49 -1.40 19.47
N ASN A 42 -4.00 -0.49 18.66
CA ASN A 42 -3.81 0.96 18.87
C ASN A 42 -5.09 1.73 19.19
N LYS A 43 -6.20 1.06 19.45
CA LYS A 43 -7.50 1.70 19.74
C LYS A 43 -7.46 2.70 20.90
N ASN A 44 -6.56 2.52 21.87
CA ASN A 44 -6.36 3.39 23.02
C ASN A 44 -5.11 4.28 22.91
N ASN A 45 -4.47 4.34 21.73
CA ASN A 45 -3.22 5.06 21.48
C ASN A 45 -3.27 5.83 20.15
N LEU A 46 -4.45 6.34 19.78
CA LEU A 46 -4.67 6.99 18.49
C LEU A 46 -3.86 8.28 18.30
N ASP A 47 -3.43 8.92 19.35
CA ASP A 47 -2.59 10.10 19.42
C ASP A 47 -1.08 9.80 19.23
N ARG A 48 -0.65 8.53 19.37
CA ARG A 48 0.75 8.14 19.17
C ARG A 48 1.11 8.12 17.69
N TYR A 49 2.39 8.36 17.40
CA TYR A 49 2.89 8.36 16.02
C TYR A 49 2.95 6.93 15.45
N ALA A 50 2.32 6.75 14.28
CA ALA A 50 2.33 5.51 13.49
C ALA A 50 3.41 5.55 12.41
N LEU A 51 3.54 6.67 11.68
CA LEU A 51 4.48 6.84 10.57
C LEU A 51 5.21 8.17 10.68
N ARG A 52 6.43 8.19 10.13
CA ARG A 52 7.22 9.40 9.94
C ARG A 52 7.86 9.41 8.57
N PHE A 53 7.72 10.52 7.86
CA PHE A 53 8.39 10.74 6.58
C PHE A 53 8.92 12.19 6.54
N GLY A 54 10.24 12.33 6.51
CA GLY A 54 10.89 13.62 6.67
C GLY A 54 10.49 14.28 7.98
N ARG A 55 9.88 15.46 7.90
CA ARG A 55 9.33 16.21 9.03
C ARG A 55 7.87 15.87 9.32
N LYS A 56 7.17 15.26 8.36
CA LYS A 56 5.76 14.88 8.52
C LYS A 56 5.64 13.66 9.42
N ARG A 57 4.70 13.70 10.32
CA ARG A 57 4.37 12.61 11.23
C ARG A 57 2.89 12.35 11.11
N TYR A 58 2.51 11.08 11.20
CA TYR A 58 1.13 10.64 11.19
C TYR A 58 0.86 9.91 12.50
N THR A 59 -0.18 10.32 13.21
CA THR A 59 -0.67 9.56 14.36
C THR A 59 -1.38 8.28 13.89
N TYR A 60 -1.63 7.34 14.80
CA TYR A 60 -2.45 6.15 14.48
C TYR A 60 -3.85 6.54 14.04
N GLY A 61 -4.45 7.57 14.66
CA GLY A 61 -5.77 8.08 14.25
C GLY A 61 -5.75 8.56 12.80
N GLU A 62 -4.84 9.46 12.45
CA GLU A 62 -4.68 9.96 11.07
C GLU A 62 -4.37 8.84 10.07
N PHE A 63 -3.51 7.90 10.46
CA PHE A 63 -3.14 6.76 9.62
C PHE A 63 -4.34 5.86 9.32
N ILE A 64 -5.14 5.52 10.35
CA ILE A 64 -6.36 4.71 10.21
C ILE A 64 -7.40 5.43 9.34
N ASP A 65 -7.59 6.74 9.54
CA ASP A 65 -8.52 7.55 8.74
C ASP A 65 -8.11 7.61 7.26
N LEU A 66 -6.81 7.73 7.00
CA LEU A 66 -6.27 7.67 5.63
C LEU A 66 -6.53 6.30 5.00
N ILE A 67 -6.22 5.21 5.69
CA ILE A 67 -6.51 3.86 5.23
C ILE A 67 -7.99 3.71 4.88
N ASP A 68 -8.89 4.20 5.73
CA ASP A 68 -10.33 4.11 5.54
C ASP A 68 -10.81 4.86 4.29
N ARG A 69 -10.25 6.05 4.03
CA ARG A 69 -10.54 6.83 2.83
C ARG A 69 -10.04 6.14 1.57
N TYR A 70 -8.80 5.64 1.55
CA TYR A 70 -8.24 4.92 0.41
C TYR A 70 -9.00 3.61 0.14
N ALA A 71 -9.37 2.87 1.17
CA ALA A 71 -10.15 1.65 1.05
C ALA A 71 -11.53 1.90 0.41
N LYS A 72 -12.22 2.99 0.80
CA LYS A 72 -13.47 3.43 0.18
C LYS A 72 -13.26 3.81 -1.29
N GLY A 73 -12.16 4.52 -1.60
CA GLY A 73 -11.79 4.88 -2.96
C GLY A 73 -11.59 3.64 -3.84
N PHE A 74 -10.77 2.68 -3.41
CA PHE A 74 -10.57 1.43 -4.14
C PHE A 74 -11.87 0.64 -4.33
N ALA A 75 -12.70 0.54 -3.31
CA ALA A 75 -14.00 -0.13 -3.41
C ALA A 75 -14.94 0.57 -4.40
N ALA A 76 -14.95 1.92 -4.44
CA ALA A 76 -15.73 2.70 -5.41
C ALA A 76 -15.26 2.49 -6.85
N MET A 77 -13.94 2.29 -7.05
CA MET A 77 -13.35 1.94 -8.35
C MET A 77 -13.58 0.49 -8.78
N GLY A 78 -14.31 -0.26 -7.99
CA GLY A 78 -14.66 -1.65 -8.32
C GLY A 78 -13.62 -2.68 -7.86
N ILE A 79 -12.58 -2.31 -7.10
CA ILE A 79 -11.65 -3.27 -6.50
C ILE A 79 -12.38 -4.06 -5.41
N ARG A 80 -12.26 -5.38 -5.45
CA ARG A 80 -12.98 -6.31 -4.57
C ARG A 80 -12.02 -7.25 -3.85
N LYS A 81 -12.56 -7.99 -2.90
CA LYS A 81 -11.84 -9.06 -2.22
C LYS A 81 -11.32 -10.09 -3.23
N GLY A 82 -10.02 -10.38 -3.14
CA GLY A 82 -9.32 -11.31 -4.03
C GLY A 82 -8.69 -10.66 -5.26
N ASP A 83 -9.08 -9.42 -5.62
CA ASP A 83 -8.42 -8.69 -6.69
C ASP A 83 -6.96 -8.42 -6.34
N ARG A 84 -6.10 -8.46 -7.35
CA ARG A 84 -4.67 -8.21 -7.22
C ARG A 84 -4.33 -6.83 -7.77
N VAL A 85 -3.67 -6.04 -6.96
CA VAL A 85 -3.28 -4.66 -7.30
C VAL A 85 -1.77 -4.55 -7.29
N ALA A 86 -1.18 -4.32 -8.45
CA ALA A 86 0.26 -4.06 -8.57
C ALA A 86 0.61 -2.69 -8.00
N LEU A 87 1.59 -2.66 -7.12
CA LEU A 87 2.11 -1.45 -6.51
C LEU A 87 3.52 -1.19 -7.02
N LEU A 88 3.66 -0.21 -7.92
CA LEU A 88 4.92 0.28 -8.48
C LEU A 88 5.30 1.58 -7.76
N LEU A 89 5.51 1.48 -6.45
CA LEU A 89 5.67 2.61 -5.55
C LEU A 89 7.00 2.55 -4.81
N PRO A 90 7.69 3.69 -4.63
CA PRO A 90 8.81 3.76 -3.71
C PRO A 90 8.31 3.69 -2.24
N ASN A 91 9.25 3.56 -1.29
CA ASN A 91 8.93 3.52 0.13
C ASN A 91 8.44 4.89 0.65
N LEU A 92 7.15 5.15 0.49
CA LEU A 92 6.45 6.36 0.92
C LEU A 92 5.34 6.01 1.91
N PRO A 93 4.85 6.98 2.71
CA PRO A 93 3.67 6.78 3.55
C PRO A 93 2.46 6.27 2.77
N GLU A 94 2.24 6.79 1.55
CA GLU A 94 1.17 6.33 0.65
C GLU A 94 1.25 4.84 0.37
N SER A 95 2.44 4.31 0.11
CA SER A 95 2.63 2.88 -0.15
C SER A 95 2.12 2.04 1.01
N THR A 96 2.47 2.44 2.24
CA THR A 96 2.00 1.77 3.46
C THR A 96 0.49 1.91 3.62
N ILE A 97 -0.06 3.11 3.43
CA ILE A 97 -1.51 3.37 3.52
C ILE A 97 -2.28 2.52 2.51
N ILE A 98 -1.81 2.45 1.27
CA ILE A 98 -2.43 1.68 0.19
C ILE A 98 -2.41 0.18 0.50
N ILE A 99 -1.30 -0.37 0.98
CA ILE A 99 -1.20 -1.78 1.39
C ILE A 99 -2.26 -2.12 2.45
N TYR A 100 -2.38 -1.29 3.50
CA TYR A 100 -3.38 -1.52 4.54
C TYR A 100 -4.82 -1.28 4.03
N ALA A 101 -5.03 -0.34 3.10
CA ALA A 101 -6.33 -0.08 2.51
C ALA A 101 -6.82 -1.26 1.65
N LEU A 102 -5.95 -1.83 0.81
CA LEU A 102 -6.23 -3.04 0.04
C LEU A 102 -6.48 -4.23 0.97
N ASN A 103 -5.64 -4.41 1.99
CA ASN A 103 -5.84 -5.46 3.00
C ASN A 103 -7.18 -5.33 3.72
N LYS A 104 -7.63 -4.10 4.02
CA LYS A 104 -8.93 -3.85 4.65
C LYS A 104 -10.10 -4.36 3.82
N ILE A 105 -10.07 -4.17 2.50
CA ILE A 105 -11.12 -4.65 1.58
C ILE A 105 -10.92 -6.09 1.11
N GLY A 106 -9.83 -6.74 1.56
CA GLY A 106 -9.49 -8.12 1.21
C GLY A 106 -8.87 -8.29 -0.18
N ALA A 107 -8.43 -7.21 -0.81
CA ALA A 107 -7.63 -7.24 -2.02
C ALA A 107 -6.16 -7.59 -1.69
N ILE A 108 -5.43 -8.02 -2.69
CA ILE A 108 -4.03 -8.45 -2.59
C ILE A 108 -3.14 -7.35 -3.17
N SER A 109 -2.15 -6.90 -2.42
CA SER A 109 -1.13 -5.97 -2.90
C SER A 109 0.09 -6.72 -3.39
N ASP A 110 0.42 -6.59 -4.67
CA ASP A 110 1.63 -7.15 -5.29
C ASP A 110 2.66 -6.04 -5.46
N ASN A 111 3.68 -6.02 -4.60
CA ASN A 111 4.73 -5.01 -4.66
C ASN A 111 5.74 -5.39 -5.75
N ILE A 112 5.76 -4.64 -6.83
CA ILE A 112 6.70 -4.77 -7.94
C ILE A 112 7.76 -3.67 -7.81
N ASP A 113 9.03 -4.03 -7.98
CA ASP A 113 10.13 -3.06 -7.96
C ASP A 113 9.89 -1.96 -9.02
N PRO A 114 9.71 -0.69 -8.60
CA PRO A 114 9.42 0.41 -9.52
C PRO A 114 10.57 0.72 -10.50
N THR A 115 11.77 0.17 -10.26
CA THR A 115 12.93 0.29 -11.16
C THR A 115 13.04 -0.85 -12.16
N SER A 116 12.07 -1.76 -12.18
CA SER A 116 12.04 -2.89 -13.12
C SER A 116 12.00 -2.42 -14.57
N LYS A 117 12.77 -3.11 -15.43
CA LYS A 117 12.68 -2.91 -16.88
C LYS A 117 11.34 -3.42 -17.42
N GLU A 118 10.95 -2.91 -18.61
CA GLU A 118 9.67 -3.21 -19.25
C GLU A 118 9.33 -4.70 -19.31
N ASP A 119 10.25 -5.54 -19.80
CA ASP A 119 10.02 -6.99 -19.94
C ASP A 119 9.75 -7.68 -18.59
N ARG A 120 10.47 -7.23 -17.55
CA ARG A 120 10.26 -7.76 -16.20
C ARG A 120 8.94 -7.28 -15.61
N MET A 121 8.56 -6.05 -15.89
CA MET A 121 7.27 -5.50 -15.46
C MET A 121 6.12 -6.24 -16.14
N LYS A 122 6.15 -6.41 -17.47
CA LYS A 122 5.19 -7.22 -18.22
C LYS A 122 5.05 -8.61 -17.63
N TYR A 123 6.17 -9.29 -17.40
CA TYR A 123 6.20 -10.64 -16.81
C TYR A 123 5.46 -10.70 -15.47
N PHE A 124 5.70 -9.75 -14.56
CA PHE A 124 5.05 -9.78 -13.25
C PHE A 124 3.55 -9.45 -13.35
N LEU A 125 3.16 -8.44 -14.14
CA LEU A 125 1.76 -8.08 -14.33
C LEU A 125 0.94 -9.25 -14.87
N GLU A 126 1.48 -9.98 -15.85
CA GLU A 126 0.85 -11.15 -16.44
C GLU A 126 0.79 -12.33 -15.47
N LYS A 127 1.96 -12.70 -14.89
CA LYS A 127 2.07 -13.84 -13.99
C LYS A 127 1.16 -13.73 -12.78
N GLU A 128 1.10 -12.54 -12.19
CA GLU A 128 0.30 -12.29 -11.00
C GLU A 128 -1.18 -12.02 -11.32
N LYS A 129 -1.58 -11.96 -12.60
CA LYS A 129 -2.96 -11.71 -13.04
C LYS A 129 -3.54 -10.45 -12.36
N VAL A 130 -2.84 -9.35 -12.53
CA VAL A 130 -3.15 -8.08 -11.89
C VAL A 130 -4.47 -7.49 -12.43
N ASN A 131 -5.31 -6.96 -11.55
CA ASN A 131 -6.58 -6.32 -11.90
C ASN A 131 -6.50 -4.79 -11.95
N ALA A 132 -5.49 -4.21 -11.27
CA ALA A 132 -5.27 -2.77 -11.24
C ALA A 132 -3.80 -2.46 -10.95
N ILE A 133 -3.36 -1.28 -11.35
CA ILE A 133 -1.99 -0.80 -11.11
C ILE A 133 -2.08 0.50 -10.31
N VAL A 134 -1.24 0.64 -9.30
CA VAL A 134 -0.95 1.90 -8.62
C VAL A 134 0.53 2.18 -8.77
N CYS A 135 0.87 3.28 -9.40
CA CYS A 135 2.26 3.63 -9.67
C CYS A 135 2.58 5.08 -9.23
N PHE A 136 3.86 5.32 -9.03
CA PHE A 136 4.40 6.65 -8.83
C PHE A 136 4.52 7.39 -10.17
N ASP A 137 4.33 8.70 -10.21
CA ASP A 137 4.29 9.49 -11.45
C ASP A 137 5.53 9.30 -12.35
N LYS A 138 6.74 9.31 -11.78
CA LYS A 138 7.96 9.00 -12.54
C LYS A 138 7.99 7.57 -13.08
N VAL A 139 7.49 6.62 -12.32
CA VAL A 139 7.42 5.21 -12.74
C VAL A 139 6.37 5.03 -13.84
N TYR A 140 5.29 5.81 -13.80
CA TYR A 140 4.32 5.82 -14.89
C TYR A 140 4.99 6.23 -16.21
N GLU A 141 5.69 7.37 -16.25
CA GLU A 141 6.31 7.87 -17.47
C GLU A 141 7.40 6.94 -18.02
N THR A 142 8.21 6.33 -17.15
CA THR A 142 9.39 5.56 -17.57
C THR A 142 9.14 4.07 -17.70
N GLY A 143 8.12 3.52 -17.06
CA GLY A 143 7.89 2.08 -16.97
C GLY A 143 6.51 1.63 -17.45
N VAL A 144 5.44 2.31 -17.02
CA VAL A 144 4.06 1.90 -17.33
C VAL A 144 3.62 2.39 -18.70
N LYS A 145 3.84 3.67 -19.00
CA LYS A 145 3.44 4.30 -20.27
C LYS A 145 4.06 3.64 -21.52
N PRO A 146 5.35 3.24 -21.54
CA PRO A 146 5.91 2.53 -22.70
C PRO A 146 5.22 1.19 -22.99
N ILE A 147 4.56 0.58 -22.02
CA ILE A 147 3.86 -0.69 -22.17
C ILE A 147 2.34 -0.56 -22.03
N GLU A 148 1.82 0.65 -22.12
CA GLU A 148 0.40 0.95 -21.86
C GLU A 148 -0.54 0.18 -22.79
N GLU A 149 -0.24 0.11 -24.08
CA GLU A 149 -1.02 -0.68 -25.05
C GLU A 149 -1.09 -2.15 -24.66
N TYR A 150 0.02 -2.73 -24.21
CA TYR A 150 0.05 -4.10 -23.73
C TYR A 150 -0.81 -4.29 -22.47
N ILE A 151 -0.74 -3.34 -21.52
CA ILE A 151 -1.54 -3.36 -20.30
C ILE A 151 -3.04 -3.34 -20.61
N TYR A 152 -3.49 -2.48 -21.52
CA TYR A 152 -4.91 -2.36 -21.87
C TYR A 152 -5.38 -3.50 -22.76
N ASN A 153 -4.66 -3.82 -23.83
CA ASN A 153 -5.15 -4.70 -24.90
C ASN A 153 -4.92 -6.18 -24.58
N GLU A 154 -3.77 -6.51 -24.00
CA GLU A 154 -3.41 -7.92 -23.73
C GLU A 154 -3.78 -8.36 -22.30
N LEU A 155 -3.55 -7.49 -21.30
CA LEU A 155 -3.86 -7.82 -19.91
C LEU A 155 -5.26 -7.40 -19.47
N ASN A 156 -5.96 -6.58 -20.27
CA ASN A 156 -7.29 -6.03 -19.95
C ASN A 156 -7.32 -5.28 -18.60
N ILE A 157 -6.25 -4.57 -18.28
CA ILE A 157 -6.16 -3.74 -17.07
C ILE A 157 -6.56 -2.32 -17.44
N ASP A 158 -7.74 -1.89 -17.01
CA ASP A 158 -8.31 -0.57 -17.25
C ASP A 158 -8.09 0.42 -16.09
N LYS A 159 -7.57 -0.05 -14.96
CA LYS A 159 -7.39 0.73 -13.73
C LYS A 159 -5.92 0.99 -13.45
N VAL A 160 -5.45 2.17 -13.85
CA VAL A 160 -4.09 2.66 -13.55
C VAL A 160 -4.20 3.94 -12.76
N LEU A 161 -3.73 3.92 -11.51
CA LEU A 161 -3.72 5.07 -10.60
C LEU A 161 -2.29 5.59 -10.45
N ILE A 162 -2.16 6.90 -10.53
CA ILE A 162 -0.88 7.58 -10.40
C ILE A 162 -0.84 8.40 -9.12
N THR A 163 0.15 8.15 -8.27
CA THR A 163 0.42 8.91 -7.04
C THR A 163 1.62 9.84 -7.24
N LYS A 164 1.68 10.92 -6.47
CA LYS A 164 2.78 11.90 -6.50
C LYS A 164 3.46 12.01 -5.15
N ILE A 165 4.78 12.19 -5.14
CA ILE A 165 5.53 12.41 -3.89
C ILE A 165 5.06 13.66 -3.14
N THR A 166 4.54 14.65 -3.87
CA THR A 166 4.02 15.88 -3.28
C THR A 166 2.82 15.65 -2.37
N ASP A 167 2.12 14.53 -2.53
CA ASP A 167 0.95 14.18 -1.71
C ASP A 167 1.39 13.73 -0.30
N SER A 168 2.62 13.20 -0.20
CA SER A 168 3.24 12.79 1.08
C SER A 168 4.02 13.88 1.79
N LEU A 169 4.38 14.97 1.09
CA LEU A 169 5.24 16.01 1.65
C LEU A 169 4.44 17.09 2.39
N PRO A 170 5.00 17.72 3.44
CA PRO A 170 4.47 18.97 3.97
C PRO A 170 4.43 20.05 2.88
N LEU A 171 3.52 21.01 3.01
CA LEU A 171 3.28 22.07 1.99
C LEU A 171 4.57 22.78 1.55
N ILE A 172 5.45 23.14 2.48
CA ILE A 172 6.71 23.85 2.18
C ILE A 172 7.66 22.92 1.41
N GLU A 173 7.83 21.67 1.86
CA GLU A 173 8.69 20.69 1.22
C GLU A 173 8.16 20.29 -0.15
N SER A 174 6.85 20.18 -0.31
CA SER A 174 6.16 19.97 -1.59
C SER A 174 6.43 21.14 -2.57
N ALA A 175 6.35 22.39 -2.10
CA ALA A 175 6.64 23.56 -2.89
C ALA A 175 8.12 23.61 -3.33
N LEU A 176 9.05 23.32 -2.41
CA LEU A 176 10.48 23.25 -2.72
C LEU A 176 10.82 22.12 -3.70
N TYR A 177 10.17 20.95 -3.54
CA TYR A 177 10.32 19.84 -4.48
C TYR A 177 9.84 20.23 -5.89
N LYS A 178 8.67 20.84 -6.01
CA LYS A 178 8.14 21.34 -7.28
C LYS A 178 9.05 22.39 -7.92
N MET A 179 9.70 23.23 -7.12
CA MET A 179 10.67 24.21 -7.63
C MET A 179 11.95 23.58 -8.16
N LYS A 180 12.45 22.52 -7.48
CA LYS A 180 13.64 21.76 -7.91
C LYS A 180 13.40 20.91 -9.16
N CYS A 181 12.19 20.37 -9.30
CA CYS A 181 11.81 19.50 -10.40
C CYS A 181 11.17 20.24 -11.57
N LYS A 182 11.37 21.57 -11.68
CA LYS A 182 10.83 22.40 -12.77
C LYS A 182 11.31 22.01 -14.17
N ASP A 183 12.45 21.36 -14.27
CA ASP A 183 13.05 20.94 -15.54
C ASP A 183 12.79 19.45 -15.89
N GLU A 184 12.20 18.69 -15.00
CA GLU A 184 11.74 17.33 -15.29
C GLU A 184 10.22 17.37 -15.45
N ASP A 185 9.71 16.94 -16.61
CA ASP A 185 8.29 16.90 -16.97
C ASP A 185 7.46 16.19 -15.86
N VAL A 186 7.04 16.99 -14.89
CA VAL A 186 6.03 16.58 -13.94
C VAL A 186 4.73 16.49 -14.72
N VAL A 187 4.15 15.30 -14.81
CA VAL A 187 2.86 15.07 -15.47
C VAL A 187 1.87 16.15 -15.02
N LYS A 188 1.59 17.11 -15.91
CA LYS A 188 0.74 18.27 -15.61
C LYS A 188 -0.74 17.92 -15.46
N ASN A 189 -1.15 16.74 -15.93
CA ASN A 189 -2.53 16.30 -15.89
C ASN A 189 -2.58 14.85 -15.40
N VAL A 190 -2.86 14.66 -14.12
CA VAL A 190 -3.44 13.41 -13.64
C VAL A 190 -4.93 13.51 -13.94
N SER A 191 -5.30 13.24 -15.17
CA SER A 191 -6.64 12.76 -15.41
C SER A 191 -6.66 11.35 -14.84
N THR A 192 -7.45 11.10 -13.83
CA THR A 192 -7.97 9.77 -13.56
C THR A 192 -8.51 9.30 -14.90
N LEU A 193 -7.85 8.33 -15.54
CA LEU A 193 -8.38 7.67 -16.72
C LEU A 193 -9.58 6.85 -16.23
N TYR A 194 -10.72 7.50 -16.14
CA TYR A 194 -11.99 6.82 -16.11
C TYR A 194 -12.26 6.41 -17.57
N GLY A 195 -12.17 5.12 -17.84
CA GLY A 195 -12.83 4.57 -18.99
C GLY A 195 -14.31 4.97 -18.92
N GLY A 196 -14.79 5.64 -19.95
CA GLY A 196 -16.18 5.99 -20.12
C GLY A 196 -17.06 4.75 -20.38
#